data_e95bb912b2808ac42fa5cd1087d64c41
#
_entry.id   e95bb912b2808ac42fa5cd1087d64c41
#
_cell.length_a   1.000
_cell.length_b   1.000
_cell.length_c   1.000
_cell.angle_alpha   90.00
_cell.angle_beta   90.00
_cell.angle_gamma   90.00
#
_symmetry.space_group_name_H-M   'P 1'
#
loop_
_entity.id
_entity.type
_entity.pdbx_description
1 polymer ?
#
loop_
_entity_poly.entity_id
_entity_poly.type
_entity_poly.pdbx_seq_one_letter_code
_entity_poly.pdbx_strand_id
1 'polypeptide(L)'
;MDLVLKVRPEQVTLVPDSPDALTSSEGWNTKEHFDFLSKTIDTLKNAGIRTSIFVDPVLEFIESAARTGTDRIELYTGPYAAGYAENPEVAAAPFISAAALAHKLGLGINAGHDLSLTNLKYFHEQVPYISEVSIGHSLISDALYLGLQETIRQYKECLKNT
;
A
#
# COMPACT_ATOMS: atom_id res chain seq x y z
N MET A 1 0.58 8.99 -18.06
CA MET A 1 -0.05 10.16 -17.43
C MET A 1 -1.36 10.56 -18.14
N ASP A 2 -1.38 10.70 -19.47
CA ASP A 2 -2.54 11.20 -20.24
C ASP A 2 -3.85 10.42 -20.00
N LEU A 3 -3.77 9.08 -19.95
CA LEU A 3 -4.94 8.24 -19.66
C LEU A 3 -5.51 8.55 -18.26
N VAL A 4 -4.67 8.69 -17.25
CA VAL A 4 -5.06 8.98 -15.87
C VAL A 4 -5.75 10.34 -15.79
N LEU A 5 -5.18 11.37 -16.40
CA LEU A 5 -5.75 12.72 -16.42
C LEU A 5 -7.07 12.79 -17.20
N LYS A 6 -7.24 11.93 -18.20
CA LYS A 6 -8.50 11.80 -18.97
C LYS A 6 -9.59 11.09 -18.17
N VAL A 7 -9.25 9.97 -17.49
CA VAL A 7 -10.20 9.14 -16.72
C VAL A 7 -10.55 9.81 -15.40
N ARG A 8 -9.59 10.49 -14.76
CA ARG A 8 -9.70 11.11 -13.42
C ARG A 8 -10.23 10.14 -12.36
N PRO A 9 -9.49 9.05 -12.07
CA PRO A 9 -9.88 8.14 -11.02
C PRO A 9 -9.87 8.84 -9.65
N GLU A 10 -10.53 8.26 -8.68
CA GLU A 10 -10.56 8.78 -7.32
C GLU A 10 -9.17 8.81 -6.67
N GLN A 11 -8.32 7.84 -6.98
CA GLN A 11 -6.96 7.74 -6.48
C GLN A 11 -6.01 7.18 -7.53
N VAL A 12 -4.76 7.61 -7.43
CA VAL A 12 -3.62 7.03 -8.16
C VAL A 12 -2.54 6.67 -7.16
N THR A 13 -2.11 5.41 -7.17
CA THR A 13 -0.90 4.96 -6.47
C THR A 13 0.26 4.93 -7.47
N LEU A 14 1.32 5.66 -7.16
CA LEU A 14 2.56 5.66 -7.95
C LEU A 14 3.42 4.48 -7.51
N VAL A 15 3.75 3.60 -8.47
CA VAL A 15 4.63 2.42 -8.25
C VAL A 15 5.89 2.54 -9.11
N PRO A 16 7.06 2.03 -8.66
CA PRO A 16 8.32 2.17 -9.38
C PRO A 16 8.52 1.13 -10.50
N ASP A 17 7.53 0.26 -10.71
CA ASP A 17 7.66 -0.88 -11.62
C ASP A 17 7.96 -0.46 -13.06
N SER A 18 8.85 -1.21 -13.71
CA SER A 18 9.04 -1.10 -15.15
C SER A 18 7.80 -1.62 -15.90
N PRO A 19 7.56 -1.18 -17.15
CA PRO A 19 6.44 -1.67 -17.95
C PRO A 19 6.40 -3.18 -18.16
N ASP A 20 7.53 -3.86 -18.01
CA ASP A 20 7.67 -5.30 -18.21
C ASP A 20 7.65 -6.09 -16.89
N ALA A 21 7.46 -5.44 -15.76
CA ALA A 21 7.38 -6.10 -14.46
C ALA A 21 6.10 -6.94 -14.36
N LEU A 22 6.25 -8.20 -13.97
CA LEU A 22 5.10 -9.11 -13.74
C LEU A 22 4.37 -8.77 -12.45
N THR A 23 5.10 -8.27 -11.45
CA THR A 23 4.59 -7.85 -10.15
C THR A 23 5.59 -6.93 -9.49
N SER A 24 5.13 -6.11 -8.54
CA SER A 24 6.00 -5.22 -7.77
C SER A 24 6.94 -6.02 -6.87
N SER A 25 8.20 -5.59 -6.78
CA SER A 25 9.22 -6.20 -5.92
C SER A 25 9.82 -5.23 -4.90
N GLU A 26 9.53 -3.94 -5.03
CA GLU A 26 10.04 -2.88 -4.16
C GLU A 26 9.15 -1.64 -4.23
N GLY A 27 9.21 -0.80 -3.20
CA GLY A 27 8.62 0.52 -3.19
C GLY A 27 9.56 1.60 -3.72
N TRP A 28 9.07 2.84 -3.86
CA TRP A 28 9.90 3.97 -4.25
C TRP A 28 10.96 4.30 -3.21
N ASN A 29 12.21 4.49 -3.65
CA ASN A 29 13.17 5.31 -2.93
C ASN A 29 12.79 6.78 -3.09
N THR A 30 11.96 7.27 -2.21
CA THR A 30 11.37 8.61 -2.30
C THR A 30 12.37 9.74 -2.08
N LYS A 31 13.56 9.44 -1.54
CA LYS A 31 14.66 10.42 -1.41
C LYS A 31 15.33 10.66 -2.76
N GLU A 32 15.62 9.58 -3.46
CA GLU A 32 16.29 9.61 -4.77
C GLU A 32 15.38 10.19 -5.85
N HIS A 33 14.10 9.85 -5.81
CA HIS A 33 13.10 10.23 -6.81
C HIS A 33 12.21 11.42 -6.37
N PHE A 34 12.64 12.19 -5.38
CA PHE A 34 11.85 13.24 -4.74
C PHE A 34 11.26 14.25 -5.74
N ASP A 35 12.07 14.81 -6.62
CA ASP A 35 11.65 15.84 -7.57
C ASP A 35 10.64 15.31 -8.59
N PHE A 36 10.88 14.08 -9.08
CA PHE A 36 9.96 13.39 -9.98
C PHE A 36 8.61 13.13 -9.34
N LEU A 37 8.62 12.59 -8.13
CA LEU A 37 7.40 12.28 -7.37
C LEU A 37 6.62 13.55 -7.04
N SER A 38 7.27 14.58 -6.52
CA SER A 38 6.63 15.86 -6.20
C SER A 38 5.94 16.48 -7.42
N LYS A 39 6.63 16.56 -8.55
CA LYS A 39 6.07 17.11 -9.80
C LYS A 39 4.87 16.29 -10.31
N THR A 40 4.96 14.96 -10.20
CA THR A 40 3.88 14.06 -10.62
C THR A 40 2.66 14.21 -9.71
N ILE A 41 2.89 14.28 -8.40
CA ILE A 41 1.85 14.49 -7.39
C ILE A 41 1.15 15.83 -7.59
N ASP A 42 1.89 16.91 -7.79
CA ASP A 42 1.31 18.23 -8.08
C ASP A 42 0.41 18.20 -9.32
N THR A 43 0.83 17.50 -10.37
CA THR A 43 0.03 17.35 -11.59
C THR A 43 -1.29 16.62 -11.32
N LEU A 44 -1.24 15.54 -10.57
CA LEU A 44 -2.43 14.74 -10.20
C LEU A 44 -3.37 15.50 -9.26
N LYS A 45 -2.82 16.17 -8.25
CA LYS A 45 -3.60 16.97 -7.29
C LYS A 45 -4.29 18.16 -7.96
N ASN A 46 -3.63 18.82 -8.90
CA ASN A 46 -4.23 19.88 -9.70
C ASN A 46 -5.39 19.40 -10.58
N ALA A 47 -5.42 18.10 -10.92
CA ALA A 47 -6.55 17.46 -11.58
C ALA A 47 -7.64 16.96 -10.62
N GLY A 48 -7.48 17.17 -9.30
CA GLY A 48 -8.43 16.72 -8.28
C GLY A 48 -8.33 15.24 -7.95
N ILE A 49 -7.20 14.59 -8.22
CA ILE A 49 -6.99 13.17 -8.01
C ILE A 49 -6.22 12.96 -6.69
N ARG A 50 -6.73 12.13 -5.80
CA ARG A 50 -6.04 11.69 -4.58
C ARG A 50 -4.79 10.90 -4.94
N THR A 51 -3.68 11.17 -4.26
CA THR A 51 -2.39 10.57 -4.57
C THR A 51 -1.92 9.63 -3.47
N SER A 52 -1.25 8.56 -3.88
CA SER A 52 -0.58 7.60 -3.00
C SER A 52 0.78 7.21 -3.58
N ILE A 53 1.78 6.98 -2.74
CA ILE A 53 3.10 6.48 -3.14
C ILE A 53 3.28 5.07 -2.58
N PHE A 54 3.57 4.11 -3.45
CA PHE A 54 3.96 2.76 -3.04
C PHE A 54 5.38 2.77 -2.49
N VAL A 55 5.57 2.33 -1.23
CA VAL A 55 6.82 2.55 -0.51
C VAL A 55 7.12 1.41 0.46
N ASP A 56 8.40 1.08 0.61
CA ASP A 56 8.85 0.16 1.65
C ASP A 56 8.67 0.78 3.06
N PRO A 57 8.55 -0.04 4.12
CA PRO A 57 8.38 0.43 5.50
C PRO A 57 9.69 0.98 6.09
N VAL A 58 10.36 1.85 5.34
CA VAL A 58 11.61 2.54 5.70
C VAL A 58 11.30 3.96 6.13
N LEU A 59 11.62 4.31 7.39
CA LEU A 59 11.21 5.58 7.99
C LEU A 59 11.67 6.81 7.18
N GLU A 60 12.88 6.80 6.67
CA GLU A 60 13.40 7.89 5.84
C GLU A 60 12.63 8.07 4.52
N PHE A 61 12.13 6.97 3.96
CA PHE A 61 11.30 7.02 2.75
C PHE A 61 9.91 7.59 3.07
N ILE A 62 9.33 7.23 4.22
CA ILE A 62 8.05 7.79 4.69
C ILE A 62 8.16 9.30 4.91
N GLU A 63 9.23 9.77 5.59
CA GLU A 63 9.47 11.21 5.80
C GLU A 63 9.63 11.97 4.48
N SER A 64 10.34 11.38 3.53
CA SER A 64 10.53 11.98 2.20
C SER A 64 9.22 11.97 1.41
N ALA A 65 8.44 10.88 1.46
CA ALA A 65 7.12 10.82 0.84
C ALA A 65 6.18 11.92 1.34
N ALA A 66 6.12 12.16 2.66
CA ALA A 66 5.30 13.22 3.22
C ALA A 66 5.64 14.61 2.64
N ARG A 67 6.92 14.88 2.40
CA ARG A 67 7.37 16.16 1.83
C ARG A 67 7.04 16.35 0.35
N THR A 68 6.72 15.28 -0.39
CA THR A 68 6.26 15.38 -1.78
C THR A 68 4.87 15.98 -1.92
N GLY A 69 4.12 16.09 -0.81
CA GLY A 69 2.74 16.56 -0.82
C GLY A 69 1.71 15.48 -1.16
N THR A 70 2.10 14.20 -1.21
CA THR A 70 1.16 13.08 -1.41
C THR A 70 0.12 13.03 -0.29
N ASP A 71 -1.08 12.55 -0.60
CA ASP A 71 -2.15 12.41 0.38
C ASP A 71 -1.99 11.12 1.20
N ARG A 72 -1.42 10.09 0.59
CA ARG A 72 -1.28 8.76 1.18
C ARG A 72 0.06 8.12 0.83
N ILE A 73 0.37 7.07 1.57
CA ILE A 73 1.33 6.05 1.16
C ILE A 73 0.62 4.70 1.08
N GLU A 74 1.15 3.80 0.27
CA GLU A 74 0.78 2.39 0.27
C GLU A 74 2.01 1.57 0.66
N LEU A 75 1.97 0.93 1.82
CA LEU A 75 3.06 0.13 2.33
C LEU A 75 3.18 -1.18 1.52
N TYR A 76 4.36 -1.44 0.97
CA TYR A 76 4.68 -2.69 0.27
C TYR A 76 4.78 -3.84 1.26
N THR A 77 3.79 -4.74 1.26
CA THR A 77 3.68 -5.81 2.27
C THR A 77 4.31 -7.15 1.85
N GLY A 78 5.04 -7.20 0.73
CA GLY A 78 5.75 -8.41 0.29
C GLY A 78 6.71 -8.98 1.35
N PRO A 79 7.61 -8.17 1.96
CA PRO A 79 8.50 -8.64 3.02
C PRO A 79 7.76 -9.17 4.26
N TYR A 80 6.63 -8.56 4.63
CA TYR A 80 5.76 -9.07 5.69
C TYR A 80 5.21 -10.45 5.33
N ALA A 81 4.63 -10.60 4.14
CA ALA A 81 4.05 -11.86 3.70
C ALA A 81 5.09 -12.98 3.64
N ALA A 82 6.30 -12.68 3.18
CA ALA A 82 7.41 -13.64 3.12
C ALA A 82 7.87 -14.11 4.52
N GLY A 83 7.94 -13.21 5.49
CA GLY A 83 8.38 -13.52 6.86
C GLY A 83 7.28 -14.02 7.79
N TYR A 84 6.01 -13.91 7.38
CA TYR A 84 4.85 -14.18 8.24
C TYR A 84 4.82 -15.60 8.81
N ALA A 85 5.10 -16.61 7.98
CA ALA A 85 5.03 -18.00 8.40
C ALA A 85 6.13 -18.38 9.41
N GLU A 86 7.27 -17.66 9.38
CA GLU A 86 8.40 -17.89 10.28
C GLU A 86 8.20 -17.15 11.60
N ASN A 87 7.95 -15.84 11.55
CA ASN A 87 7.70 -15.03 12.74
C ASN A 87 6.85 -13.79 12.40
N PRO A 88 5.53 -13.83 12.61
CA PRO A 88 4.63 -12.74 12.26
C PRO A 88 4.91 -11.44 13.02
N GLU A 89 5.36 -11.52 14.28
CA GLU A 89 5.68 -10.35 15.09
C GLU A 89 6.89 -9.58 14.53
N VAL A 90 7.96 -10.30 14.22
CA VAL A 90 9.16 -9.72 13.59
C VAL A 90 8.83 -9.16 12.21
N ALA A 91 8.04 -9.88 11.43
CA ALA A 91 7.63 -9.45 10.09
C ALA A 91 6.78 -8.16 10.12
N ALA A 92 5.91 -7.98 11.12
CA ALA A 92 5.06 -6.80 11.24
C ALA A 92 5.77 -5.57 11.85
N ALA A 93 6.82 -5.75 12.63
CA ALA A 93 7.46 -4.68 13.39
C ALA A 93 7.88 -3.44 12.57
N PRO A 94 8.49 -3.55 11.37
CA PRO A 94 8.79 -2.39 10.53
C PRO A 94 7.54 -1.62 10.10
N PHE A 95 6.45 -2.33 9.83
CA PHE A 95 5.18 -1.73 9.38
C PHE A 95 4.49 -0.96 10.50
N ILE A 96 4.56 -1.44 11.74
CA ILE A 96 4.03 -0.73 12.92
C ILE A 96 4.73 0.63 13.05
N SER A 97 6.06 0.64 12.96
CA SER A 97 6.86 1.87 13.06
C SER A 97 6.59 2.83 11.90
N ALA A 98 6.50 2.30 10.68
CA ALA A 98 6.21 3.08 9.47
C ALA A 98 4.81 3.70 9.52
N ALA A 99 3.79 2.93 9.93
CA ALA A 99 2.42 3.42 10.05
C ALA A 99 2.29 4.50 11.13
N ALA A 100 2.92 4.33 12.28
CA ALA A 100 2.93 5.33 13.35
C ALA A 100 3.56 6.65 12.88
N LEU A 101 4.69 6.59 12.16
CA LEU A 101 5.34 7.76 11.58
C LEU A 101 4.47 8.43 10.51
N ALA A 102 3.92 7.66 9.58
CA ALA A 102 3.07 8.17 8.51
C ALA A 102 1.85 8.91 9.07
N HIS A 103 1.19 8.33 10.07
CA HIS A 103 0.08 8.97 10.78
C HIS A 103 0.48 10.29 11.43
N LYS A 104 1.63 10.33 12.13
CA LYS A 104 2.18 11.54 12.73
C LYS A 104 2.46 12.65 11.70
N LEU A 105 2.83 12.26 10.48
CA LEU A 105 3.08 13.18 9.36
C LEU A 105 1.81 13.58 8.60
N GLY A 106 0.63 13.11 9.02
CA GLY A 106 -0.65 13.43 8.41
C GLY A 106 -0.98 12.67 7.12
N LEU A 107 -0.25 11.59 6.82
CA LEU A 107 -0.51 10.75 5.67
C LEU A 107 -1.62 9.73 5.94
N GLY A 108 -2.50 9.50 4.97
CA GLY A 108 -3.34 8.31 4.94
C GLY A 108 -2.47 7.07 4.65
N ILE A 109 -2.88 5.90 5.16
CA ILE A 109 -2.06 4.70 5.07
C ILE A 109 -2.85 3.59 4.39
N ASN A 110 -2.37 3.17 3.24
CA ASN A 110 -2.81 1.97 2.55
C ASN A 110 -1.74 0.88 2.70
N ALA A 111 -2.12 -0.37 2.49
CA ALA A 111 -1.19 -1.48 2.46
C ALA A 111 -1.57 -2.44 1.34
N GLY A 112 -0.59 -2.97 0.65
CA GLY A 112 -0.84 -3.86 -0.48
C GLY A 112 0.34 -4.73 -0.83
N HIS A 113 0.05 -5.75 -1.62
CA HIS A 113 0.92 -6.80 -2.10
C HIS A 113 1.03 -8.01 -1.16
N ASP A 114 0.75 -9.20 -1.70
CA ASP A 114 0.88 -10.52 -1.03
C ASP A 114 0.07 -10.70 0.27
N LEU A 115 -0.84 -9.79 0.58
CA LEU A 115 -1.82 -10.00 1.64
C LEU A 115 -2.85 -11.07 1.20
N SER A 116 -3.22 -11.94 2.15
CA SER A 116 -4.10 -13.10 1.93
C SER A 116 -4.98 -13.36 3.15
N LEU A 117 -5.93 -14.30 3.05
CA LEU A 117 -6.74 -14.73 4.21
C LEU A 117 -5.89 -15.28 5.36
N THR A 118 -4.65 -15.73 5.07
CA THR A 118 -3.74 -16.27 6.07
C THR A 118 -3.10 -15.19 6.95
N ASN A 119 -2.72 -14.05 6.35
CA ASN A 119 -1.87 -13.05 7.02
C ASN A 119 -2.54 -11.69 7.24
N LEU A 120 -3.64 -11.38 6.54
CA LEU A 120 -4.28 -10.07 6.57
C LEU A 120 -4.83 -9.69 7.95
N LYS A 121 -5.48 -10.65 8.65
CA LYS A 121 -6.07 -10.37 9.95
C LYS A 121 -5.02 -9.91 10.94
N TYR A 122 -3.93 -10.66 11.07
CA TYR A 122 -2.83 -10.33 11.96
C TYR A 122 -2.20 -8.97 11.60
N PHE A 123 -1.99 -8.71 10.30
CA PHE A 123 -1.48 -7.42 9.84
C PHE A 123 -2.38 -6.26 10.29
N HIS A 124 -3.68 -6.38 10.07
CA HIS A 124 -4.65 -5.35 10.45
C HIS A 124 -4.73 -5.12 11.97
N GLU A 125 -4.61 -6.18 12.77
CA GLU A 125 -4.61 -6.10 14.23
C GLU A 125 -3.34 -5.46 14.80
N GLN A 126 -2.18 -5.66 14.16
CA GLN A 126 -0.90 -5.17 14.67
C GLN A 126 -0.48 -3.82 14.09
N VAL A 127 -0.78 -3.54 12.84
CA VAL A 127 -0.36 -2.30 12.16
C VAL A 127 -1.46 -1.24 12.28
N PRO A 128 -1.22 -0.15 13.04
CA PRO A 128 -2.25 0.84 13.32
C PRO A 128 -2.52 1.73 12.10
N TYR A 129 -3.69 2.39 12.09
CA TYR A 129 -4.06 3.46 11.16
C TYR A 129 -4.20 3.04 9.69
N ILE A 130 -4.26 1.75 9.37
CA ILE A 130 -4.52 1.29 8.01
C ILE A 130 -5.94 1.70 7.59
N SER A 131 -6.03 2.46 6.49
CA SER A 131 -7.29 2.94 5.95
C SER A 131 -7.86 2.02 4.86
N GLU A 132 -6.99 1.49 4.00
CA GLU A 132 -7.36 0.69 2.83
C GLU A 132 -6.31 -0.40 2.61
N VAL A 133 -6.74 -1.53 2.04
CA VAL A 133 -5.85 -2.60 1.58
C VAL A 133 -6.10 -2.90 0.11
N SER A 134 -5.01 -3.18 -0.63
CA SER A 134 -5.05 -3.57 -2.05
C SER A 134 -4.64 -5.03 -2.18
N ILE A 135 -5.58 -5.89 -2.57
CA ILE A 135 -5.34 -7.34 -2.67
C ILE A 135 -5.77 -7.83 -4.05
N GLY A 136 -4.80 -8.33 -4.82
CA GLY A 136 -5.02 -8.81 -6.19
C GLY A 136 -4.98 -10.33 -6.29
N HIS A 137 -3.78 -10.89 -6.50
CA HIS A 137 -3.58 -12.31 -6.83
C HIS A 137 -4.23 -13.27 -5.84
N SER A 138 -4.00 -13.09 -4.54
CA SER A 138 -4.57 -13.97 -3.51
C SER A 138 -6.09 -13.97 -3.52
N LEU A 139 -6.71 -12.79 -3.65
CA LEU A 139 -8.18 -12.68 -3.71
C LEU A 139 -8.76 -13.42 -4.90
N ILE A 140 -8.14 -13.29 -6.08
CA ILE A 140 -8.62 -13.99 -7.28
C ILE A 140 -8.38 -15.49 -7.17
N SER A 141 -7.23 -15.93 -6.63
CA SER A 141 -6.96 -17.35 -6.39
C SER A 141 -7.99 -17.97 -5.44
N ASP A 142 -8.28 -17.31 -4.33
CA ASP A 142 -9.30 -17.77 -3.38
C ASP A 142 -10.70 -17.81 -4.01
N ALA A 143 -11.01 -16.81 -4.86
CA ALA A 143 -12.30 -16.73 -5.53
C ALA A 143 -12.58 -17.88 -6.52
N LEU A 144 -11.53 -18.53 -7.06
CA LEU A 144 -11.69 -19.71 -7.90
C LEU A 144 -12.23 -20.93 -7.12
N TYR A 145 -11.96 -20.97 -5.81
CA TYR A 145 -12.40 -22.08 -4.94
C TYR A 145 -13.66 -21.75 -4.14
N LEU A 146 -13.75 -20.51 -3.65
CA LEU A 146 -14.82 -20.07 -2.72
C LEU A 146 -15.97 -19.35 -3.43
N GLY A 147 -15.73 -18.86 -4.64
CA GLY A 147 -16.60 -17.90 -5.31
C GLY A 147 -16.34 -16.46 -4.84
N LEU A 148 -16.46 -15.50 -5.74
CA LEU A 148 -16.06 -14.10 -5.50
C LEU A 148 -16.77 -13.45 -4.31
N GLN A 149 -18.06 -13.67 -4.16
CA GLN A 149 -18.86 -13.08 -3.08
C GLN A 149 -18.39 -13.54 -1.70
N GLU A 150 -18.16 -14.84 -1.53
CA GLU A 150 -17.70 -15.40 -0.26
C GLU A 150 -16.28 -14.98 0.05
N THR A 151 -15.41 -14.95 -0.96
CA THR A 151 -14.04 -14.46 -0.82
C THR A 151 -14.02 -13.03 -0.31
N ILE A 152 -14.75 -12.11 -0.96
CA ILE A 152 -14.83 -10.72 -0.51
C ILE A 152 -15.36 -10.63 0.93
N ARG A 153 -16.36 -11.45 1.29
CA ARG A 153 -16.89 -11.48 2.65
C ARG A 153 -15.80 -11.87 3.65
N GLN A 154 -15.02 -12.91 3.38
CA GLN A 154 -13.95 -13.37 4.27
C GLN A 154 -12.83 -12.34 4.42
N TYR A 155 -12.38 -11.71 3.32
CA TYR A 155 -11.39 -10.63 3.38
C TYR A 155 -11.88 -9.44 4.21
N LYS A 156 -13.16 -9.06 4.06
CA LYS A 156 -13.76 -8.01 4.90
C LYS A 156 -13.87 -8.40 6.38
N GLU A 157 -14.07 -9.67 6.70
CA GLU A 157 -14.06 -10.12 8.10
C GLU A 157 -12.66 -9.96 8.73
N CYS A 158 -11.58 -10.18 7.97
CA CYS A 158 -10.22 -9.95 8.45
C CYS A 158 -9.95 -8.47 8.84
N LEU A 159 -10.73 -7.54 8.32
CA LEU A 159 -10.57 -6.10 8.56
C LEU A 159 -11.52 -5.54 9.63
N LYS A 160 -12.34 -6.37 10.25
CA LYS A 160 -13.18 -5.94 11.37
C LYS A 160 -12.35 -5.88 12.65
N ASN A 161 -12.43 -4.73 13.32
CA ASN A 161 -11.91 -4.61 14.68
C ASN A 161 -12.70 -5.56 15.60
N THR A 162 -12.01 -6.35 16.35
CA THR A 162 -12.56 -7.23 17.40
C THR A 162 -12.98 -6.40 18.60
#